data_868ae7b0c29ca619aa9d1dbd26983e77
#
_entry.id   868ae7b0c29ca619aa9d1dbd26983e77
#
_cell.length_a   1.000
_cell.length_b   1.000
_cell.length_c   1.000
_cell.angle_alpha   90.00
_cell.angle_beta   90.00
_cell.angle_gamma   90.00
#
_symmetry.space_group_name_H-M   'P 1'
#
loop_
_entity.id
_entity.type
_entity.pdbx_description
1 polymer ?
#
loop_
_entity_poly.entity_id
_entity_poly.type
_entity_poly.pdbx_seq_one_letter_code
_entity_poly.pdbx_strand_id
1 'polypeptide(L)'
;ELFESNIAASIGVGVAVVYAMSLGLVEIYSRIRFLADRLREHLSEIDGVTVWDKGVEKCGIVTFSIEGTDAENFQMLMREKNINIGVSKRNCALIDFDDWGVDALIRSPVHYYNTEDEIDFFAKEVRKKAASPD
;
A
#
# COMPACT_ATOMS: atom_id res chain seq x y z
N GLU A 1 -18.48 8.03 24.93
CA GLU A 1 -18.64 9.50 24.77
C GLU A 1 -17.29 10.18 24.87
N LEU A 2 -16.98 11.05 23.90
CA LEU A 2 -15.78 11.87 23.93
C LEU A 2 -16.17 13.25 24.49
N PHE A 3 -15.79 13.51 25.72
CA PHE A 3 -16.08 14.80 26.38
C PHE A 3 -15.20 15.95 25.84
N GLU A 4 -14.04 15.62 25.29
CA GLU A 4 -13.14 16.59 24.66
C GLU A 4 -12.87 16.18 23.21
N SER A 5 -13.01 17.12 22.29
CA SER A 5 -12.70 16.93 20.89
C SER A 5 -11.76 18.03 20.38
N ASN A 6 -10.84 17.68 19.50
CA ASN A 6 -9.99 18.68 18.85
C ASN A 6 -10.78 19.39 17.75
N ILE A 7 -11.40 20.51 18.09
CA ILE A 7 -12.24 21.31 17.19
C ILE A 7 -11.44 21.77 15.96
N ALA A 8 -10.18 22.20 16.14
CA ALA A 8 -9.32 22.62 15.04
C ALA A 8 -9.05 21.47 14.07
N ALA A 9 -8.81 20.25 14.56
CA ALA A 9 -8.66 19.08 13.72
C ALA A 9 -9.95 18.74 12.94
N SER A 10 -11.11 18.87 13.60
CA SER A 10 -12.42 18.66 12.94
C SER A 10 -12.66 19.65 11.80
N ILE A 11 -12.32 20.92 12.00
CA ILE A 11 -12.39 21.94 10.93
C ILE A 11 -11.41 21.60 9.80
N GLY A 12 -10.18 21.18 10.14
CA GLY A 12 -9.18 20.76 9.17
C GLY A 12 -9.64 19.58 8.30
N VAL A 13 -10.29 18.59 8.90
CA VAL A 13 -10.92 17.48 8.15
C VAL A 13 -12.01 18.01 7.21
N GLY A 14 -12.86 18.95 7.65
CA GLY A 14 -13.86 19.57 6.79
C GLY A 14 -13.25 20.23 5.55
N VAL A 15 -12.16 20.98 5.70
CA VAL A 15 -11.44 21.59 4.58
C VAL A 15 -10.84 20.53 3.64
N ALA A 16 -10.27 19.47 4.16
CA ALA A 16 -9.73 18.37 3.35
C ALA A 16 -10.81 17.64 2.56
N VAL A 17 -12.00 17.45 3.15
CA VAL A 17 -13.16 16.87 2.45
C VAL A 17 -13.62 17.78 1.30
N VAL A 18 -13.75 19.09 1.53
CA VAL A 18 -14.11 20.05 0.47
C VAL A 18 -13.09 20.02 -0.66
N TYR A 19 -11.81 19.94 -0.35
CA TYR A 19 -10.75 19.80 -1.36
C TYR A 19 -10.91 18.51 -2.17
N ALA A 20 -11.10 17.36 -1.52
CA ALA A 20 -11.31 16.10 -2.22
C ALA A 20 -12.58 16.13 -3.12
N MET A 21 -13.67 16.73 -2.62
CA MET A 21 -14.90 16.91 -3.41
C MET A 21 -14.70 17.81 -4.64
N SER A 22 -13.81 18.81 -4.56
CA SER A 22 -13.50 19.69 -5.69
C SER A 22 -12.74 18.97 -6.82
N LEU A 23 -12.03 17.89 -6.50
CA LEU A 23 -11.36 17.01 -7.48
C LEU A 23 -12.30 15.95 -8.07
N GLY A 24 -13.40 15.63 -7.36
CA GLY A 24 -14.33 14.56 -7.71
C GLY A 24 -13.96 13.22 -7.04
N LEU A 25 -14.85 12.73 -6.18
CA LEU A 25 -14.58 11.48 -5.43
C LEU A 25 -14.58 10.24 -6.34
N VAL A 26 -15.38 10.25 -7.40
CA VAL A 26 -15.45 9.16 -8.38
C VAL A 26 -14.16 9.10 -9.20
N GLU A 27 -13.63 10.23 -9.61
CA GLU A 27 -12.37 10.38 -10.33
C GLU A 27 -11.18 9.93 -9.48
N ILE A 28 -11.13 10.37 -8.21
CA ILE A 28 -10.13 9.94 -7.24
C ILE A 28 -10.18 8.42 -7.07
N TYR A 29 -11.37 7.85 -6.86
CA TYR A 29 -11.55 6.41 -6.68
C TYR A 29 -11.11 5.62 -7.91
N SER A 30 -11.54 6.05 -9.09
CA SER A 30 -11.19 5.39 -10.36
C SER A 30 -9.69 5.43 -10.61
N ARG A 31 -9.03 6.57 -10.34
CA ARG A 31 -7.59 6.72 -10.49
C ARG A 31 -6.81 5.83 -9.52
N ILE A 32 -7.21 5.79 -8.24
CA ILE A 32 -6.57 4.93 -7.24
C ILE A 32 -6.71 3.47 -7.64
N ARG A 33 -7.89 3.03 -8.05
CA ARG A 33 -8.10 1.64 -8.51
C ARG A 33 -7.21 1.30 -9.68
N PHE A 34 -7.21 2.12 -10.71
CA PHE A 34 -6.38 1.92 -11.91
C PHE A 34 -4.91 1.71 -11.54
N LEU A 35 -4.33 2.58 -10.73
CA LEU A 35 -2.93 2.49 -10.32
C LEU A 35 -2.65 1.28 -9.41
N ALA A 36 -3.56 0.98 -8.49
CA ALA A 36 -3.40 -0.14 -7.57
C ALA A 36 -3.56 -1.49 -8.30
N ASP A 37 -4.47 -1.59 -9.26
CA ASP A 37 -4.63 -2.80 -10.08
C ASP A 37 -3.41 -3.01 -10.98
N ARG A 38 -2.87 -1.94 -11.59
CA ARG A 38 -1.59 -1.98 -12.32
C ARG A 38 -0.45 -2.51 -11.43
N LEU A 39 -0.35 -2.04 -10.20
CA LEU A 39 0.68 -2.56 -9.26
C LEU A 39 0.47 -4.04 -8.96
N ARG A 40 -0.78 -4.48 -8.70
CA ARG A 40 -1.10 -5.89 -8.45
C ARG A 40 -0.73 -6.79 -9.61
N GLU A 41 -1.05 -6.36 -10.83
CA GLU A 41 -0.68 -7.07 -12.07
C GLU A 41 0.84 -7.25 -12.14
N HIS A 42 1.61 -6.17 -12.04
CA HIS A 42 3.07 -6.24 -12.06
C HIS A 42 3.66 -7.13 -10.96
N LEU A 43 3.14 -7.04 -9.74
CA LEU A 43 3.63 -7.86 -8.62
C LEU A 43 3.30 -9.34 -8.81
N SER A 44 2.13 -9.66 -9.37
CA SER A 44 1.70 -11.04 -9.62
C SER A 44 2.52 -11.75 -10.70
N GLU A 45 3.23 -10.99 -11.55
CA GLU A 45 4.14 -11.51 -12.57
C GLU A 45 5.58 -11.76 -12.05
N ILE A 46 5.85 -11.46 -10.79
CA ILE A 46 7.20 -11.62 -10.22
C ILE A 46 7.27 -12.94 -9.44
N ASP A 47 8.15 -13.82 -9.87
CA ASP A 47 8.42 -15.06 -9.14
C ASP A 47 8.92 -14.76 -7.71
N GLY A 48 8.38 -15.48 -6.73
CA GLY A 48 8.70 -15.28 -5.32
C GLY A 48 7.95 -14.11 -4.66
N VAL A 49 7.05 -13.43 -5.37
CA VAL A 49 6.16 -12.41 -4.80
C VAL A 49 4.73 -12.95 -4.65
N THR A 50 4.15 -12.79 -3.47
CA THR A 50 2.74 -13.14 -3.21
C THR A 50 1.96 -11.90 -2.83
N VAL A 51 0.87 -11.61 -3.58
CA VAL A 51 -0.09 -10.54 -3.26
C VAL A 51 -1.18 -11.11 -2.36
N TRP A 52 -1.41 -10.48 -1.20
CA TRP A 52 -2.30 -10.97 -0.13
C TRP A 52 -3.67 -10.28 -0.09
N ASP A 53 -3.95 -9.40 -1.02
CA ASP A 53 -5.21 -8.64 -1.03
C ASP A 53 -6.41 -9.56 -1.30
N LYS A 54 -7.35 -9.61 -0.35
CA LYS A 54 -8.59 -10.38 -0.43
C LYS A 54 -9.74 -9.58 -1.05
N GLY A 55 -10.78 -10.29 -1.48
CA GLY A 55 -12.05 -9.71 -1.93
C GLY A 55 -12.09 -9.34 -3.41
N VAL A 56 -13.30 -9.10 -3.89
CA VAL A 56 -13.57 -8.66 -5.28
C VAL A 56 -13.32 -7.17 -5.43
N GLU A 57 -13.84 -6.37 -4.49
CA GLU A 57 -13.58 -4.95 -4.42
C GLU A 57 -12.31 -4.71 -3.57
N LYS A 58 -11.31 -4.07 -4.17
CA LYS A 58 -10.01 -3.81 -3.53
C LYS A 58 -9.75 -2.31 -3.43
N CYS A 59 -9.12 -1.90 -2.33
CA CYS A 59 -8.73 -0.49 -2.12
C CYS A 59 -7.38 -0.17 -2.77
N GLY A 60 -6.91 1.07 -2.58
CA GLY A 60 -5.61 1.53 -3.06
C GLY A 60 -4.40 1.01 -2.29
N ILE A 61 -4.60 0.24 -1.22
CA ILE A 61 -3.51 -0.38 -0.48
C ILE A 61 -3.25 -1.77 -1.06
N VAL A 62 -2.03 -2.00 -1.52
CA VAL A 62 -1.58 -3.31 -2.02
C VAL A 62 -0.67 -3.94 -0.99
N THR A 63 -1.02 -5.16 -0.55
CA THR A 63 -0.24 -5.92 0.44
C THR A 63 0.41 -7.13 -0.22
N PHE A 64 1.69 -7.33 0.04
CA PHE A 64 2.44 -8.43 -0.55
C PHE A 64 3.62 -8.85 0.30
N SER A 65 4.18 -10.01 0.02
CA SER A 65 5.45 -10.52 0.55
C SER A 65 6.40 -10.89 -0.57
N ILE A 66 7.69 -10.88 -0.27
CA ILE A 66 8.76 -11.37 -1.15
C ILE A 66 9.43 -12.53 -0.42
N GLU A 67 9.52 -13.69 -1.07
CA GLU A 67 10.13 -14.89 -0.49
C GLU A 67 11.59 -14.62 -0.10
N GLY A 68 11.97 -15.06 1.11
CA GLY A 68 13.32 -14.87 1.63
C GLY A 68 13.69 -13.43 1.96
N THR A 69 12.74 -12.48 1.97
CA THR A 69 13.00 -11.07 2.25
C THR A 69 12.24 -10.60 3.49
N ASP A 70 12.95 -10.01 4.44
CA ASP A 70 12.35 -9.35 5.58
C ASP A 70 11.68 -8.02 5.17
N ALA A 71 10.41 -7.84 5.58
CA ALA A 71 9.61 -6.69 5.18
C ALA A 71 10.15 -5.35 5.70
N GLU A 72 10.76 -5.31 6.89
CA GLU A 72 11.34 -4.09 7.47
C GLU A 72 12.64 -3.71 6.77
N ASN A 73 13.49 -4.70 6.45
CA ASN A 73 14.71 -4.49 5.67
C ASN A 73 14.35 -3.95 4.26
N PHE A 74 13.33 -4.52 3.63
CA PHE A 74 12.87 -4.03 2.34
C PHE A 74 12.32 -2.60 2.43
N GLN A 75 11.57 -2.27 3.48
CA GLN A 75 11.10 -0.90 3.71
C GLN A 75 12.29 0.08 3.84
N MET A 76 13.34 -0.27 4.56
CA MET A 76 14.53 0.57 4.70
C MET A 76 15.23 0.79 3.35
N LEU A 77 15.39 -0.27 2.56
CA LEU A 77 15.95 -0.21 1.22
C LEU A 77 15.14 0.72 0.29
N MET A 78 13.81 0.64 0.36
CA MET A 78 12.95 1.51 -0.44
C MET A 78 13.03 2.98 0.00
N ARG A 79 13.17 3.24 1.30
CA ARG A 79 13.35 4.60 1.82
C ARG A 79 14.61 5.27 1.29
N GLU A 80 15.71 4.53 1.14
CA GLU A 80 16.96 5.04 0.53
C GLU A 80 16.75 5.47 -0.93
N LYS A 81 15.75 4.90 -1.59
CA LYS A 81 15.35 5.24 -2.97
C LYS A 81 14.23 6.28 -3.04
N ASN A 82 13.91 6.94 -1.93
CA ASN A 82 12.79 7.87 -1.77
C ASN A 82 11.41 7.25 -2.08
N ILE A 83 11.26 5.94 -1.87
CA ILE A 83 9.99 5.23 -1.97
C ILE A 83 9.44 4.97 -0.58
N ASN A 84 8.26 5.51 -0.28
CA ASN A 84 7.60 5.33 1.01
C ASN A 84 6.60 4.18 0.96
N ILE A 85 6.91 3.12 1.68
CA ILE A 85 6.02 1.97 1.91
C ILE A 85 5.89 1.71 3.41
N GLY A 86 4.88 0.96 3.79
CA GLY A 86 4.66 0.53 5.18
C GLY A 86 4.91 -0.96 5.36
N VAL A 87 4.97 -1.38 6.62
CA VAL A 87 4.94 -2.78 7.02
C VAL A 87 3.73 -2.99 7.94
N SER A 88 2.91 -3.98 7.64
CA SER A 88 1.86 -4.47 8.52
C SER A 88 2.35 -5.72 9.23
N LYS A 89 2.32 -5.70 10.57
CA LYS A 89 2.71 -6.83 11.41
C LYS A 89 1.49 -7.60 11.88
N ARG A 90 1.69 -8.85 12.29
CA ARG A 90 0.65 -9.75 12.79
C ARG A 90 -0.25 -9.10 13.86
N ASN A 91 0.29 -8.28 14.75
CA ASN A 91 -0.49 -7.57 15.78
C ASN A 91 -1.49 -6.54 15.24
N CYS A 92 -1.41 -6.17 13.96
CA CYS A 92 -2.35 -5.26 13.31
C CYS A 92 -3.64 -5.96 12.85
N ALA A 93 -3.58 -7.29 12.55
CA ALA A 93 -4.71 -8.07 12.06
C ALA A 93 -4.48 -9.57 12.38
N LEU A 94 -4.58 -9.93 13.66
CA LEU A 94 -4.23 -11.26 14.18
C LEU A 94 -4.87 -12.41 13.41
N ILE A 95 -6.16 -12.34 13.14
CA ILE A 95 -6.92 -13.43 12.50
C ILE A 95 -6.40 -13.68 11.09
N ASP A 96 -6.26 -12.62 10.27
CA ASP A 96 -5.80 -12.76 8.89
C ASP A 96 -4.36 -13.28 8.83
N PHE A 97 -3.47 -12.75 9.66
CA PHE A 97 -2.07 -13.17 9.67
C PHE A 97 -1.87 -14.60 10.16
N ASP A 98 -2.70 -15.06 11.12
CA ASP A 98 -2.71 -16.46 11.57
C ASP A 98 -3.21 -17.40 10.47
N ASP A 99 -4.27 -17.02 9.76
CA ASP A 99 -4.80 -17.79 8.63
C ASP A 99 -3.81 -17.87 7.47
N TRP A 100 -3.01 -16.83 7.26
CA TRP A 100 -2.01 -16.77 6.19
C TRP A 100 -0.67 -17.41 6.57
N GLY A 101 -0.41 -17.58 7.86
CA GLY A 101 0.86 -18.11 8.36
C GLY A 101 2.05 -17.16 8.12
N VAL A 102 1.81 -15.84 8.17
CA VAL A 102 2.83 -14.80 7.97
C VAL A 102 2.90 -13.85 9.16
N ASP A 103 4.08 -13.34 9.48
CA ASP A 103 4.28 -12.42 10.60
C ASP A 103 4.27 -10.94 10.20
N ALA A 104 4.65 -10.65 8.96
CA ALA A 104 4.70 -9.30 8.42
C ALA A 104 4.43 -9.28 6.92
N LEU A 105 3.82 -8.20 6.44
CA LEU A 105 3.56 -7.93 5.03
C LEU A 105 4.03 -6.53 4.66
N ILE A 106 4.56 -6.39 3.46
CA ILE A 106 4.85 -5.10 2.85
C ILE A 106 3.52 -4.48 2.44
N ARG A 107 3.33 -3.21 2.77
CA ARG A 107 2.13 -2.44 2.46
C ARG A 107 2.46 -1.24 1.59
N SER A 108 1.99 -1.24 0.36
CA SER A 108 2.17 -0.18 -0.60
C SER A 108 0.87 0.63 -0.76
N PRO A 109 0.76 1.81 -0.13
CA PRO A 109 -0.42 2.67 -0.24
C PRO A 109 -0.35 3.48 -1.53
N VAL A 110 -1.11 3.08 -2.54
CA VAL A 110 -1.24 3.81 -3.80
C VAL A 110 -2.28 4.93 -3.65
N HIS A 111 -1.97 6.11 -4.16
CA HIS A 111 -2.86 7.27 -4.08
C HIS A 111 -3.07 7.92 -5.46
N TYR A 112 -4.12 8.75 -5.62
CA TYR A 112 -4.50 9.35 -6.92
C TYR A 112 -3.41 10.26 -7.51
N TYR A 113 -2.52 10.82 -6.70
CA TYR A 113 -1.43 11.68 -7.15
C TYR A 113 -0.18 10.92 -7.62
N ASN A 114 -0.14 9.59 -7.42
CA ASN A 114 0.95 8.80 -7.98
C ASN A 114 0.85 8.73 -9.51
N THR A 115 2.01 8.62 -10.14
CA THR A 115 2.13 8.42 -11.58
C THR A 115 2.26 6.93 -11.92
N GLU A 116 1.99 6.57 -13.15
CA GLU A 116 2.20 5.21 -13.65
C GLU A 116 3.69 4.85 -13.65
N ASP A 117 4.55 5.81 -14.00
CA ASP A 117 6.01 5.63 -13.98
C ASP A 117 6.53 5.32 -12.57
N GLU A 118 5.96 5.93 -11.51
CA GLU A 118 6.30 5.61 -10.12
C GLU A 118 5.89 4.18 -9.76
N ILE A 119 4.71 3.74 -10.19
CA ILE A 119 4.23 2.36 -9.99
C ILE A 119 5.15 1.36 -10.70
N ASP A 120 5.49 1.62 -11.96
CA ASP A 120 6.37 0.77 -12.76
C ASP A 120 7.80 0.73 -12.17
N PHE A 121 8.31 1.88 -11.73
CA PHE A 121 9.61 1.96 -11.07
C PHE A 121 9.62 1.13 -9.77
N PHE A 122 8.60 1.25 -8.93
CA PHE A 122 8.47 0.46 -7.71
C PHE A 122 8.42 -1.04 -8.00
N ALA A 123 7.58 -1.48 -8.94
CA ALA A 123 7.49 -2.88 -9.34
C ALA A 123 8.84 -3.44 -9.85
N LYS A 124 9.62 -2.62 -10.58
CA LYS A 124 10.97 -2.97 -11.01
C LYS A 124 11.93 -3.16 -9.84
N GLU A 125 11.84 -2.33 -8.79
CA GLU A 125 12.66 -2.48 -7.59
C GLU A 125 12.27 -3.74 -6.79
N VAL A 126 10.97 -4.07 -6.71
CA VAL A 126 10.50 -5.34 -6.13
C VAL A 126 11.07 -6.54 -6.90
N ARG A 127 11.01 -6.51 -8.23
CA ARG A 127 11.57 -7.57 -9.10
C ARG A 127 13.06 -7.77 -8.88
N LYS A 128 13.84 -6.69 -8.73
CA LYS A 128 15.28 -6.78 -8.43
C LYS A 128 15.54 -7.45 -7.10
N LYS A 129 14.74 -7.13 -6.08
CA LYS A 129 14.90 -7.74 -4.75
C LYS A 129 14.50 -9.21 -4.75
N ALA A 130 13.41 -9.58 -5.41
CA ALA A 130 12.98 -10.97 -5.54
C ALA A 130 14.02 -11.85 -6.26
N ALA A 131 14.77 -11.27 -7.22
CA ALA A 131 15.85 -11.97 -7.92
C ALA A 131 17.14 -12.13 -7.07
N SER A 132 17.26 -11.43 -5.94
CA SER A 132 18.41 -11.47 -5.04
C SER A 132 17.93 -11.40 -3.58
N PRO A 133 17.27 -12.45 -3.07
CA PRO A 133 16.84 -12.52 -1.66
C PRO A 133 18.04 -12.45 -0.72
N ASP A 134 17.80 -12.14 0.57
CA ASP A 134 18.83 -12.00 1.60
C ASP A 134 19.56 -13.32 1.90
#